data_28444da480edab02645620726b24525b
#
_entry.id   28444da480edab02645620726b24525b
#
_cell.length_a   1.000
_cell.length_b   1.000
_cell.length_c   1.000
_cell.angle_alpha   90.00
_cell.angle_beta   90.00
_cell.angle_gamma   90.00
#
_symmetry.space_group_name_H-M   'P 1'
#
loop_
_entity.id
_entity.type
_entity.pdbx_description
1 polymer ?
#
loop_
_entity_poly.entity_id
_entity_poly.type
_entity_poly.pdbx_seq_one_letter_code
_entity_poly.pdbx_strand_id
1 'polypeptide(L)'
;REGDDPVEAVKQYAGDKVRPGDVVTLSSCVAAIMEGRILMEGTAPDSAIATFVGKLVARRHSVGGWEASAPMANPLSVQAAVEEIGTLRLVVAAAIGGIGHFLGKSGWFYSICGPQAGQIDDILGALPPYDYYVIMGVSDPNDLSNRMAHVLGEGVKAAIIDANDLGIAWALGYSDGADPQDIERMMADNPAGNGEEQTPVVIVRRESQAKPVSVVAEESEH
;
A
#
# COMPACT_ATOMS: atom_id res chain seq x y z
N ARG A 1 4.73 -15.22 5.00
CA ARG A 1 5.75 -15.68 4.05
C ARG A 1 5.11 -15.76 2.67
N GLU A 2 5.95 -15.85 1.64
CA GLU A 2 5.46 -16.10 0.29
C GLU A 2 4.63 -17.39 0.24
N GLY A 3 3.42 -17.30 -0.36
CA GLY A 3 2.47 -18.42 -0.45
C GLY A 3 1.61 -18.64 0.78
N ASP A 4 1.79 -17.88 1.86
CA ASP A 4 0.87 -17.88 2.99
C ASP A 4 -0.45 -17.17 2.59
N ASP A 5 -1.58 -17.64 3.12
CA ASP A 5 -2.87 -16.95 2.91
C ASP A 5 -2.95 -15.71 3.80
N PRO A 6 -3.04 -14.48 3.23
CA PRO A 6 -3.16 -13.26 4.02
C PRO A 6 -4.39 -13.25 4.96
N VAL A 7 -5.49 -13.88 4.56
CA VAL A 7 -6.73 -13.94 5.36
C VAL A 7 -6.54 -14.80 6.59
N GLU A 8 -5.92 -15.98 6.41
CA GLU A 8 -5.64 -16.88 7.55
C GLU A 8 -4.58 -16.26 8.49
N ALA A 9 -3.58 -15.56 7.95
CA ALA A 9 -2.60 -14.84 8.76
C ALA A 9 -3.27 -13.75 9.62
N VAL A 10 -4.12 -12.91 9.03
CA VAL A 10 -4.84 -11.87 9.76
C VAL A 10 -5.76 -12.48 10.82
N LYS A 11 -6.48 -13.56 10.50
CA LYS A 11 -7.30 -14.30 11.46
C LYS A 11 -6.48 -14.85 12.62
N GLN A 12 -5.32 -15.43 12.36
CA GLN A 12 -4.43 -15.97 13.38
C GLN A 12 -3.91 -14.91 14.34
N TYR A 13 -3.51 -13.74 13.84
CA TYR A 13 -2.86 -12.71 14.66
C TYR A 13 -3.82 -11.70 15.27
N ALA A 14 -4.97 -11.48 14.68
CA ALA A 14 -5.93 -10.47 15.10
C ALA A 14 -7.27 -11.05 15.58
N GLY A 15 -7.67 -12.25 15.15
CA GLY A 15 -9.03 -12.78 15.29
C GLY A 15 -9.57 -12.82 16.71
N ASP A 16 -8.75 -13.16 17.70
CA ASP A 16 -9.12 -13.21 19.12
C ASP A 16 -9.05 -11.84 19.84
N LYS A 17 -8.53 -10.81 19.17
CA LYS A 17 -8.28 -9.47 19.73
C LYS A 17 -9.25 -8.41 19.25
N VAL A 18 -9.91 -8.66 18.13
CA VAL A 18 -10.85 -7.71 17.52
C VAL A 18 -12.19 -7.65 18.22
N ARG A 19 -12.87 -6.53 18.10
CA ARG A 19 -14.21 -6.27 18.62
C ARG A 19 -15.07 -5.62 17.54
N PRO A 20 -16.40 -5.74 17.59
CA PRO A 20 -17.27 -4.97 16.72
C PRO A 20 -16.94 -3.46 16.78
N GLY A 21 -16.77 -2.83 15.63
CA GLY A 21 -16.38 -1.44 15.49
C GLY A 21 -14.87 -1.21 15.25
N ASP A 22 -14.03 -2.24 15.42
CA ASP A 22 -12.62 -2.14 15.08
C ASP A 22 -12.40 -2.09 13.56
N VAL A 23 -11.28 -1.47 13.17
CA VAL A 23 -10.73 -1.55 11.82
C VAL A 23 -9.41 -2.31 11.88
N VAL A 24 -9.26 -3.34 11.07
CA VAL A 24 -8.01 -4.10 10.94
C VAL A 24 -7.35 -3.77 9.62
N THR A 25 -6.11 -3.34 9.67
CA THR A 25 -5.33 -3.05 8.47
C THR A 25 -4.21 -4.06 8.28
N LEU A 26 -3.92 -4.37 7.01
CA LEU A 26 -2.77 -5.18 6.61
C LEU A 26 -1.90 -4.35 5.66
N SER A 27 -0.59 -4.36 5.88
CA SER A 27 0.38 -3.71 4.97
C SER A 27 0.29 -4.29 3.57
N SER A 28 0.22 -3.41 2.56
CA SER A 28 0.17 -3.77 1.14
C SER A 28 1.38 -4.60 0.71
N CYS A 29 2.57 -4.19 1.13
CA CYS A 29 3.83 -4.90 0.86
C CYS A 29 3.77 -6.36 1.38
N VAL A 30 3.31 -6.56 2.62
CA VAL A 30 3.20 -7.90 3.21
C VAL A 30 2.12 -8.74 2.53
N ALA A 31 0.99 -8.13 2.20
CA ALA A 31 -0.07 -8.82 1.45
C ALA A 31 0.42 -9.28 0.08
N ALA A 32 1.12 -8.42 -0.66
CA ALA A 32 1.69 -8.76 -1.97
C ALA A 32 2.74 -9.87 -1.89
N ILE A 33 3.62 -9.84 -0.88
CA ILE A 33 4.59 -10.92 -0.63
C ILE A 33 3.87 -12.25 -0.38
N MET A 34 2.82 -12.26 0.44
CA MET A 34 2.03 -13.47 0.72
C MET A 34 1.36 -14.01 -0.54
N GLU A 35 0.88 -13.14 -1.43
CA GLU A 35 0.34 -13.51 -2.74
C GLU A 35 1.41 -13.99 -3.74
N GLY A 36 2.70 -13.95 -3.38
CA GLY A 36 3.81 -14.30 -4.29
C GLY A 36 4.04 -13.25 -5.39
N ARG A 37 3.56 -12.03 -5.20
CA ARG A 37 3.65 -10.93 -6.17
C ARG A 37 4.96 -10.17 -6.01
N ILE A 38 6.05 -10.88 -6.23
CA ILE A 38 7.43 -10.40 -6.05
C ILE A 38 8.31 -10.81 -7.25
N LEU A 39 9.24 -9.95 -7.64
CA LEU A 39 10.24 -10.22 -8.66
C LEU A 39 11.64 -10.08 -8.05
N MET A 40 12.45 -11.11 -8.19
CA MET A 40 13.80 -11.15 -7.60
C MET A 40 14.77 -10.27 -8.38
N GLU A 41 15.63 -9.55 -7.66
CA GLU A 41 16.76 -8.84 -8.27
C GLU A 41 17.67 -9.79 -9.06
N GLY A 42 18.13 -9.33 -10.23
CA GLY A 42 18.96 -10.16 -11.13
C GLY A 42 18.16 -11.07 -12.05
N THR A 43 16.84 -11.13 -11.93
CA THR A 43 15.97 -11.68 -12.97
C THR A 43 16.03 -10.75 -14.18
N ALA A 44 16.56 -11.23 -15.30
CA ALA A 44 16.62 -10.42 -16.51
C ALA A 44 15.20 -10.06 -16.95
N PRO A 45 14.90 -8.79 -17.23
CA PRO A 45 13.60 -8.43 -17.76
C PRO A 45 13.44 -9.08 -19.13
N ASP A 46 12.43 -9.91 -19.28
CA ASP A 46 12.16 -10.66 -20.53
C ASP A 46 11.74 -9.74 -21.68
N SER A 47 11.47 -8.48 -21.38
CA SER A 47 11.00 -7.49 -22.35
C SER A 47 12.07 -6.47 -22.70
N ALA A 48 12.42 -6.40 -24.00
CA ALA A 48 13.25 -5.33 -24.54
C ALA A 48 12.68 -3.93 -24.25
N ILE A 49 11.33 -3.83 -24.12
CA ILE A 49 10.62 -2.61 -23.80
C ILE A 49 10.89 -2.22 -22.35
N ALA A 50 10.84 -3.16 -21.40
CA ALA A 50 11.17 -2.90 -19.99
C ALA A 50 12.60 -2.34 -19.86
N THR A 51 13.55 -2.95 -20.54
CA THR A 51 14.95 -2.47 -20.57
C THR A 51 15.07 -1.08 -21.19
N PHE A 52 14.36 -0.80 -22.27
CA PHE A 52 14.39 0.52 -22.93
C PHE A 52 13.75 1.60 -22.07
N VAL A 53 12.56 1.36 -21.53
CA VAL A 53 11.84 2.33 -20.69
C VAL A 53 12.60 2.60 -19.39
N GLY A 54 13.10 1.55 -18.73
CA GLY A 54 13.91 1.68 -17.52
C GLY A 54 15.15 2.55 -17.75
N LYS A 55 15.90 2.32 -18.84
CA LYS A 55 17.04 3.17 -19.22
C LYS A 55 16.65 4.62 -19.53
N LEU A 56 15.48 4.84 -20.12
CA LEU A 56 14.98 6.18 -20.43
C LEU A 56 14.62 6.96 -19.15
N VAL A 57 13.98 6.29 -18.21
CA VAL A 57 13.60 6.86 -16.90
C VAL A 57 14.85 7.13 -16.07
N ALA A 58 15.77 6.16 -15.94
CA ALA A 58 17.01 6.30 -15.19
C ALA A 58 17.87 7.48 -15.68
N ARG A 59 17.99 7.69 -17.01
CA ARG A 59 18.73 8.82 -17.58
C ARG A 59 18.17 10.18 -17.20
N ARG A 60 16.88 10.30 -16.93
CA ARG A 60 16.23 11.57 -16.57
C ARG A 60 16.38 11.91 -15.09
N HIS A 61 16.46 10.94 -14.23
CA HIS A 61 16.61 11.15 -12.78
C HIS A 61 18.03 11.52 -12.36
N SER A 62 19.05 11.10 -13.12
CA SER A 62 20.46 11.46 -12.86
C SER A 62 20.78 12.96 -13.04
N VAL A 63 19.89 13.74 -13.66
CA VAL A 63 20.10 15.19 -13.92
C VAL A 63 19.62 16.06 -12.75
N GLY A 64 18.88 15.54 -11.77
CA GLY A 64 18.23 16.31 -10.69
C GLY A 64 18.76 16.09 -9.28
N GLY A 65 19.80 15.27 -9.06
CA GLY A 65 20.39 15.06 -7.72
C GLY A 65 19.50 14.28 -6.73
N TRP A 66 18.39 13.75 -7.16
CA TRP A 66 17.52 12.84 -6.39
C TRP A 66 17.74 11.42 -6.88
N GLU A 67 18.80 10.78 -6.40
CA GLU A 67 19.11 9.39 -6.72
C GLU A 67 18.20 8.36 -5.99
N ALA A 68 17.32 8.83 -5.14
CA ALA A 68 16.42 7.98 -4.37
C ALA A 68 15.05 7.87 -5.04
N SER A 69 14.69 6.67 -5.46
CA SER A 69 13.32 6.19 -5.68
C SER A 69 12.48 6.83 -6.79
N ALA A 70 12.93 6.70 -8.04
CA ALA A 70 11.93 6.62 -9.10
C ALA A 70 11.55 5.13 -9.26
N PRO A 71 10.36 4.69 -8.87
CA PRO A 71 9.97 3.26 -8.89
C PRO A 71 10.14 2.58 -10.25
N MET A 72 10.20 3.36 -11.33
CA MET A 72 10.38 2.88 -12.71
C MET A 72 11.81 3.06 -13.26
N ALA A 73 12.79 3.40 -12.43
CA ALA A 73 14.19 3.53 -12.89
C ALA A 73 14.85 2.17 -13.08
N ASN A 74 14.40 1.16 -12.33
CA ASN A 74 14.87 -0.21 -12.44
C ASN A 74 14.12 -0.93 -13.59
N PRO A 75 14.81 -1.60 -14.53
CA PRO A 75 14.15 -2.42 -15.56
C PRO A 75 13.22 -3.50 -15.00
N LEU A 76 13.48 -4.02 -13.81
CA LEU A 76 12.66 -5.02 -13.15
C LEU A 76 11.32 -4.43 -12.68
N SER A 77 11.33 -3.20 -12.16
CA SER A 77 10.09 -2.48 -11.78
C SER A 77 9.24 -2.14 -13.03
N VAL A 78 9.92 -1.86 -14.17
CA VAL A 78 9.22 -1.69 -15.45
C VAL A 78 8.62 -3.01 -15.93
N GLN A 79 9.33 -4.13 -15.73
CA GLN A 79 8.79 -5.47 -16.04
C GLN A 79 7.55 -5.76 -15.19
N ALA A 80 7.60 -5.48 -13.88
CA ALA A 80 6.45 -5.58 -13.00
C ALA A 80 5.26 -4.76 -13.51
N ALA A 81 5.50 -3.52 -13.96
CA ALA A 81 4.47 -2.68 -14.55
C ALA A 81 3.92 -3.27 -15.88
N VAL A 82 4.76 -3.89 -16.71
CA VAL A 82 4.30 -4.58 -17.92
C VAL A 82 3.36 -5.74 -17.57
N GLU A 83 3.68 -6.51 -16.55
CA GLU A 83 2.85 -7.63 -16.08
C GLU A 83 1.52 -7.16 -15.49
N GLU A 84 1.53 -6.04 -14.76
CA GLU A 84 0.33 -5.48 -14.13
C GLU A 84 -0.65 -4.83 -15.12
N ILE A 85 -0.15 -3.96 -15.96
CA ILE A 85 -1.02 -3.08 -16.78
C ILE A 85 -0.91 -3.35 -18.29
N GLY A 86 -0.01 -4.23 -18.68
CA GLY A 86 0.27 -4.57 -20.07
C GLY A 86 1.14 -3.55 -20.80
N THR A 87 1.89 -4.06 -21.77
CA THR A 87 2.86 -3.28 -22.55
C THR A 87 2.25 -2.04 -23.22
N LEU A 88 1.08 -2.19 -23.85
CA LEU A 88 0.45 -1.09 -24.60
C LEU A 88 0.09 0.08 -23.69
N ARG A 89 -0.51 -0.21 -22.53
CA ARG A 89 -0.90 0.83 -21.56
C ARG A 89 0.33 1.53 -20.98
N LEU A 90 1.40 0.79 -20.68
CA LEU A 90 2.66 1.35 -20.22
C LEU A 90 3.30 2.30 -21.26
N VAL A 91 3.34 1.91 -22.53
CA VAL A 91 3.89 2.74 -23.61
C VAL A 91 3.08 4.02 -23.80
N VAL A 92 1.75 3.94 -23.78
CA VAL A 92 0.86 5.11 -23.84
C VAL A 92 1.07 6.01 -22.63
N ALA A 93 1.17 5.45 -21.42
CA ALA A 93 1.46 6.20 -20.21
C ALA A 93 2.82 6.91 -20.26
N ALA A 94 3.85 6.24 -20.77
CA ALA A 94 5.18 6.82 -20.93
C ALA A 94 5.17 7.98 -21.93
N ALA A 95 4.47 7.85 -23.06
CA ALA A 95 4.34 8.91 -24.07
C ALA A 95 3.62 10.15 -23.50
N ILE A 96 2.45 9.94 -22.88
CA ILE A 96 1.63 11.03 -22.32
C ILE A 96 2.31 11.64 -21.08
N GLY A 97 2.94 10.84 -20.23
CA GLY A 97 3.75 11.32 -19.12
C GLY A 97 4.93 12.19 -19.58
N GLY A 98 5.57 11.81 -20.69
CA GLY A 98 6.61 12.60 -21.34
C GLY A 98 6.10 13.96 -21.85
N ILE A 99 4.92 14.02 -22.47
CA ILE A 99 4.26 15.25 -22.89
C ILE A 99 3.89 16.11 -21.68
N GLY A 100 3.29 15.52 -20.63
CA GLY A 100 2.95 16.21 -19.40
C GLY A 100 4.18 16.87 -18.77
N HIS A 101 5.29 16.14 -18.70
CA HIS A 101 6.55 16.67 -18.17
C HIS A 101 7.08 17.85 -18.99
N PHE A 102 7.02 17.77 -20.33
CA PHE A 102 7.41 18.88 -21.22
C PHE A 102 6.54 20.12 -20.99
N LEU A 103 5.27 19.94 -20.61
CA LEU A 103 4.33 21.02 -20.28
C LEU A 103 4.40 21.47 -18.81
N GLY A 104 5.40 21.00 -18.04
CA GLY A 104 5.56 21.31 -16.62
C GLY A 104 4.50 20.67 -15.70
N LYS A 105 3.78 19.64 -16.19
CA LYS A 105 2.76 18.91 -15.43
C LYS A 105 3.28 17.52 -15.05
N SER A 106 3.35 17.23 -13.73
CA SER A 106 3.70 15.92 -13.18
C SER A 106 2.45 15.05 -12.97
N GLY A 107 2.65 13.73 -12.84
CA GLY A 107 1.60 12.80 -12.45
C GLY A 107 0.79 12.17 -13.59
N TRP A 108 0.87 12.65 -14.83
CA TRP A 108 0.12 12.09 -15.97
C TRP A 108 0.48 10.63 -16.27
N PHE A 109 1.74 10.25 -16.05
CA PHE A 109 2.17 8.87 -16.19
C PHE A 109 1.36 7.94 -15.27
N TYR A 110 1.36 8.22 -13.98
CA TYR A 110 0.66 7.39 -12.98
C TYR A 110 -0.86 7.42 -13.12
N SER A 111 -1.44 8.54 -13.56
CA SER A 111 -2.89 8.61 -13.81
C SER A 111 -3.35 7.68 -14.92
N ILE A 112 -2.47 7.37 -15.88
CA ILE A 112 -2.77 6.44 -16.98
C ILE A 112 -2.41 5.01 -16.58
N CYS A 113 -1.29 4.82 -15.88
CA CYS A 113 -0.90 3.51 -15.37
C CYS A 113 -1.96 2.93 -14.41
N GLY A 114 -2.61 3.79 -13.65
CA GLY A 114 -3.59 3.40 -12.64
C GLY A 114 -2.95 3.08 -11.30
N PRO A 115 -3.78 2.80 -10.28
CA PRO A 115 -3.32 2.61 -8.90
C PRO A 115 -2.38 1.41 -8.73
N GLN A 116 -2.56 0.34 -9.49
CA GLN A 116 -1.72 -0.86 -9.40
C GLN A 116 -0.25 -0.59 -9.72
N ALA A 117 0.03 0.18 -10.77
CA ALA A 117 1.42 0.55 -11.09
C ALA A 117 2.03 1.52 -10.07
N GLY A 118 1.20 2.26 -9.34
CA GLY A 118 1.64 3.12 -8.24
C GLY A 118 1.98 2.36 -6.95
N GLN A 119 1.58 1.10 -6.84
CA GLN A 119 1.85 0.23 -5.70
C GLN A 119 3.14 -0.61 -5.86
N ILE A 120 3.85 -0.48 -6.98
CA ILE A 120 5.09 -1.24 -7.21
C ILE A 120 6.20 -0.60 -6.38
N ASP A 121 6.68 -1.34 -5.38
CA ASP A 121 7.85 -0.97 -4.60
C ASP A 121 9.13 -1.44 -5.30
N ASP A 122 10.10 -0.53 -5.43
CA ASP A 122 11.42 -0.84 -5.97
C ASP A 122 12.28 -1.61 -4.95
N ILE A 123 13.40 -2.15 -5.42
CA ILE A 123 14.42 -2.79 -4.59
C ILE A 123 14.78 -1.85 -3.42
N LEU A 124 14.93 -2.43 -2.23
CA LEU A 124 15.11 -1.75 -0.93
C LEU A 124 13.85 -1.08 -0.35
N GLY A 125 12.67 -1.27 -0.97
CA GLY A 125 11.40 -0.84 -0.41
C GLY A 125 10.84 -1.77 0.68
N ALA A 126 11.43 -2.94 0.87
CA ALA A 126 11.03 -3.93 1.86
C ALA A 126 12.17 -4.33 2.81
N LEU A 127 11.79 -4.97 3.92
CA LEU A 127 12.75 -5.49 4.89
C LEU A 127 13.30 -6.87 4.48
N PRO A 128 14.51 -7.24 4.93
CA PRO A 128 15.07 -8.57 4.72
C PRO A 128 14.08 -9.70 5.15
N PRO A 129 13.98 -10.78 4.37
CA PRO A 129 14.80 -11.14 3.22
C PRO A 129 14.29 -10.62 1.86
N TYR A 130 13.36 -9.69 1.84
CA TYR A 130 12.70 -9.20 0.62
C TYR A 130 13.27 -7.88 0.08
N ASP A 131 14.35 -7.38 0.66
CA ASP A 131 15.06 -6.15 0.29
C ASP A 131 15.71 -6.19 -1.11
N TYR A 132 15.82 -7.38 -1.72
CA TYR A 132 16.32 -7.60 -3.08
C TYR A 132 15.21 -7.93 -4.10
N TYR A 133 13.96 -7.70 -3.72
CA TYR A 133 12.80 -7.95 -4.58
C TYR A 133 12.11 -6.65 -4.97
N VAL A 134 11.59 -6.61 -6.17
CA VAL A 134 10.53 -5.66 -6.55
C VAL A 134 9.20 -6.25 -6.08
N ILE A 135 8.45 -5.51 -5.30
CA ILE A 135 7.15 -5.93 -4.80
C ILE A 135 6.07 -5.28 -5.65
N MET A 136 5.21 -6.11 -6.20
CA MET A 136 4.08 -5.69 -7.01
C MET A 136 2.90 -5.26 -6.12
N GLY A 137 1.87 -4.63 -6.71
CA GLY A 137 0.64 -4.35 -5.99
C GLY A 137 -0.14 -5.61 -5.60
N VAL A 138 -1.01 -5.51 -4.62
CA VAL A 138 -1.97 -6.57 -4.24
C VAL A 138 -2.94 -6.81 -5.40
N SER A 139 -3.27 -8.06 -5.71
CA SER A 139 -4.06 -8.44 -6.89
C SER A 139 -5.47 -7.86 -6.87
N ASP A 140 -6.20 -8.02 -5.79
CA ASP A 140 -7.52 -7.41 -5.55
C ASP A 140 -7.63 -6.99 -4.08
N PRO A 141 -7.21 -5.76 -3.75
CA PRO A 141 -7.18 -5.31 -2.37
C PRO A 141 -8.58 -5.12 -1.75
N ASN A 142 -9.63 -4.89 -2.56
CA ASN A 142 -10.99 -4.80 -2.03
C ASN A 142 -11.55 -6.20 -1.70
N ASP A 143 -11.39 -7.19 -2.59
CA ASP A 143 -11.78 -8.56 -2.29
C ASP A 143 -11.04 -9.09 -1.07
N LEU A 144 -9.73 -8.90 -1.01
CA LEU A 144 -8.93 -9.30 0.14
C LEU A 144 -9.43 -8.65 1.44
N SER A 145 -9.72 -7.35 1.43
CA SER A 145 -10.26 -6.64 2.59
C SER A 145 -11.64 -7.16 3.01
N ASN A 146 -12.51 -7.49 2.07
CA ASN A 146 -13.82 -8.07 2.36
C ASN A 146 -13.68 -9.47 2.99
N ARG A 147 -12.80 -10.30 2.46
CA ARG A 147 -12.52 -11.64 3.02
C ARG A 147 -11.92 -11.55 4.43
N MET A 148 -11.01 -10.62 4.68
CA MET A 148 -10.46 -10.34 6.01
C MET A 148 -11.56 -9.93 6.98
N ALA A 149 -12.40 -8.96 6.63
CA ALA A 149 -13.52 -8.51 7.48
C ALA A 149 -14.49 -9.66 7.79
N HIS A 150 -14.79 -10.51 6.79
CA HIS A 150 -15.68 -11.66 6.97
C HIS A 150 -15.16 -12.67 8.00
N VAL A 151 -13.87 -13.01 7.97
CA VAL A 151 -13.29 -14.00 8.91
C VAL A 151 -13.04 -13.42 10.31
N LEU A 152 -12.92 -12.10 10.43
CA LEU A 152 -12.73 -11.40 11.70
C LEU A 152 -14.05 -11.22 12.48
N GLY A 153 -15.18 -11.28 11.80
CA GLY A 153 -16.50 -11.29 12.43
C GLY A 153 -17.34 -10.04 12.23
N GLU A 154 -18.58 -10.11 12.68
CA GLU A 154 -19.57 -9.07 12.48
C GLU A 154 -19.14 -7.73 13.10
N GLY A 155 -19.32 -6.65 12.34
CA GLY A 155 -19.02 -5.29 12.78
C GLY A 155 -17.54 -4.91 12.69
N VAL A 156 -16.64 -5.80 12.30
CA VAL A 156 -15.23 -5.51 12.05
C VAL A 156 -15.07 -5.04 10.59
N LYS A 157 -14.25 -4.02 10.37
CA LYS A 157 -13.84 -3.56 9.05
C LYS A 157 -12.39 -3.93 8.79
N ALA A 158 -12.02 -4.04 7.52
CA ALA A 158 -10.64 -4.31 7.15
C ALA A 158 -10.20 -3.45 5.97
N ALA A 159 -8.88 -3.22 5.86
CA ALA A 159 -8.29 -2.51 4.74
C ALA A 159 -6.86 -2.97 4.46
N ILE A 160 -6.46 -2.83 3.20
CA ILE A 160 -5.07 -2.92 2.77
C ILE A 160 -4.51 -1.52 2.73
N ILE A 161 -3.41 -1.30 3.44
CA ILE A 161 -2.82 0.02 3.66
C ILE A 161 -1.40 0.07 3.11
N ASP A 162 -1.10 1.19 2.45
CA ASP A 162 0.25 1.68 2.21
C ASP A 162 0.45 2.96 3.02
N ALA A 163 1.39 2.96 3.95
CA ALA A 163 1.65 4.10 4.83
C ALA A 163 3.16 4.37 4.93
N ASN A 164 3.53 5.62 5.12
CA ASN A 164 4.92 6.04 5.27
C ASN A 164 5.11 6.99 6.47
N ASP A 165 6.36 7.15 6.89
CA ASP A 165 6.73 8.01 8.02
C ASP A 165 6.65 9.52 7.71
N LEU A 166 6.19 9.88 6.51
CA LEU A 166 5.95 11.28 6.11
C LEU A 166 4.53 11.75 6.46
N GLY A 167 3.77 10.94 7.18
CA GLY A 167 2.39 11.26 7.58
C GLY A 167 1.37 11.04 6.47
N ILE A 168 1.65 10.13 5.55
CA ILE A 168 0.77 9.81 4.43
C ILE A 168 0.41 8.32 4.50
N ALA A 169 -0.89 8.03 4.41
CA ALA A 169 -1.40 6.69 4.28
C ALA A 169 -2.43 6.63 3.14
N TRP A 170 -2.45 5.54 2.42
CA TRP A 170 -3.41 5.25 1.36
C TRP A 170 -4.13 3.94 1.63
N ALA A 171 -5.45 3.98 1.66
CA ALA A 171 -6.29 2.79 1.69
C ALA A 171 -6.42 2.24 0.26
N LEU A 172 -5.56 1.30 -0.12
CA LEU A 172 -5.52 0.70 -1.44
C LEU A 172 -6.73 -0.20 -1.72
N GLY A 173 -7.27 -0.80 -0.67
CA GLY A 173 -8.51 -1.54 -0.67
C GLY A 173 -9.14 -1.55 0.71
N TYR A 174 -10.45 -1.69 0.76
CA TYR A 174 -11.22 -1.65 2.01
C TYR A 174 -12.50 -2.47 1.90
N SER A 175 -12.96 -2.98 3.02
CA SER A 175 -14.17 -3.78 3.10
C SER A 175 -15.44 -2.93 2.98
N ASP A 176 -16.53 -3.56 2.58
CA ASP A 176 -17.82 -2.92 2.41
C ASP A 176 -18.25 -2.12 3.64
N GLY A 177 -18.69 -0.88 3.41
CA GLY A 177 -19.11 0.05 4.42
C GLY A 177 -17.97 0.62 5.30
N ALA A 178 -16.72 0.41 4.95
CA ALA A 178 -15.59 1.15 5.51
C ALA A 178 -15.45 2.51 4.80
N ASP A 179 -14.95 3.52 5.53
CA ASP A 179 -14.62 4.83 4.96
C ASP A 179 -13.11 4.92 4.75
N PRO A 180 -12.63 4.92 3.50
CA PRO A 180 -11.19 4.96 3.22
C PRO A 180 -10.51 6.22 3.77
N GLN A 181 -11.16 7.39 3.69
CA GLN A 181 -10.58 8.64 4.20
C GLN A 181 -10.41 8.63 5.72
N ASP A 182 -11.31 7.96 6.40
CA ASP A 182 -11.22 7.79 7.84
C ASP A 182 -10.08 6.83 8.23
N ILE A 183 -9.94 5.74 7.48
CA ILE A 183 -8.84 4.78 7.67
C ILE A 183 -7.49 5.45 7.39
N GLU A 184 -7.36 6.20 6.30
CA GLU A 184 -6.14 6.94 5.96
C GLU A 184 -5.72 7.91 7.06
N ARG A 185 -6.70 8.63 7.64
CA ARG A 185 -6.43 9.53 8.79
C ARG A 185 -5.97 8.78 10.04
N MET A 186 -6.55 7.61 10.32
CA MET A 186 -6.17 6.80 11.47
C MET A 186 -4.80 6.14 11.32
N MET A 187 -4.35 5.95 10.09
CA MET A 187 -3.06 5.31 9.78
C MET A 187 -1.96 6.31 9.39
N ALA A 188 -2.24 7.61 9.43
CA ALA A 188 -1.30 8.65 8.97
C ALA A 188 -0.01 8.73 9.78
N ASP A 189 -0.02 8.30 11.05
CA ASP A 189 1.18 8.22 11.91
C ASP A 189 1.98 6.92 11.73
N ASN A 190 1.62 6.13 10.73
CA ASN A 190 2.25 4.86 10.37
C ASN A 190 2.51 3.92 11.56
N PRO A 191 1.46 3.47 12.27
CA PRO A 191 1.63 2.60 13.44
C PRO A 191 2.20 1.22 13.11
N ALA A 192 2.24 0.85 11.83
CA ALA A 192 2.92 -0.37 11.35
C ALA A 192 4.44 -0.23 11.37
N GLY A 193 4.96 0.99 11.21
CA GLY A 193 6.38 1.30 11.10
C GLY A 193 7.00 0.91 9.76
N ASN A 194 8.10 1.58 9.41
CA ASN A 194 8.92 1.26 8.23
C ASN A 194 10.30 0.68 8.62
N GLY A 195 10.55 0.46 9.89
CA GLY A 195 11.81 -0.01 10.42
C GLY A 195 11.76 -1.47 10.90
N GLU A 196 12.34 -1.73 12.05
CA GLU A 196 12.44 -3.07 12.64
C GLU A 196 11.16 -3.51 13.38
N GLU A 197 10.10 -2.70 13.40
CA GLU A 197 8.86 -2.95 14.14
C GLU A 197 8.15 -4.22 13.67
N GLN A 198 8.19 -4.50 12.38
CA GLN A 198 7.62 -5.69 11.74
C GLN A 198 6.18 -5.99 12.19
N THR A 199 5.34 -4.97 12.25
CA THR A 199 3.94 -5.05 12.67
C THR A 199 2.97 -4.87 11.49
N PRO A 200 2.89 -5.84 10.56
CA PRO A 200 2.13 -5.68 9.33
C PRO A 200 0.60 -5.63 9.53
N VAL A 201 0.12 -6.07 10.69
CA VAL A 201 -1.30 -6.08 11.04
C VAL A 201 -1.54 -5.12 12.19
N VAL A 202 -2.40 -4.12 11.97
CA VAL A 202 -2.77 -3.12 12.98
C VAL A 202 -4.26 -3.19 13.26
N ILE A 203 -4.64 -3.19 14.54
CA ILE A 203 -6.03 -3.08 14.98
C ILE A 203 -6.25 -1.66 15.47
N VAL A 204 -7.04 -0.90 14.73
CA VAL A 204 -7.43 0.46 15.12
C VAL A 204 -8.76 0.41 15.83
N ARG A 205 -8.77 0.88 17.07
CA ARG A 205 -9.96 0.95 17.91
C ARG A 205 -10.26 2.38 18.26
N ARG A 206 -11.47 2.84 17.94
CA ARG A 206 -11.93 4.14 18.42
C ARG A 206 -12.26 4.01 19.90
N GLU A 207 -11.61 4.80 20.73
CA GLU A 207 -12.09 4.97 22.10
C GLU A 207 -13.51 5.53 22.05
N SER A 208 -14.45 4.81 22.67
CA SER A 208 -15.80 5.35 22.91
C SER A 208 -15.62 6.64 23.72
N GLN A 209 -15.95 7.79 23.13
CA GLN A 209 -16.06 9.01 23.92
C GLN A 209 -17.15 8.75 24.95
N ALA A 210 -16.76 8.41 26.17
CA ALA A 210 -17.65 8.40 27.31
C ALA A 210 -18.24 9.80 27.36
N LYS A 211 -19.57 9.91 27.20
CA LYS A 211 -20.27 11.17 27.40
C LYS A 211 -19.80 11.75 28.73
N PRO A 212 -19.36 13.02 28.78
CA PRO A 212 -19.01 13.62 30.05
C PRO A 212 -20.22 13.48 30.96
N VAL A 213 -20.04 12.82 32.10
CA VAL A 213 -21.04 12.75 33.14
C VAL A 213 -21.16 14.16 33.68
N SER A 214 -22.23 14.85 33.35
CA SER A 214 -22.56 16.12 33.96
C SER A 214 -22.85 15.86 35.45
N VAL A 215 -21.86 16.16 36.28
CA VAL A 215 -22.07 16.24 37.73
C VAL A 215 -22.93 17.47 37.97
N VAL A 216 -24.22 17.27 38.19
CA VAL A 216 -25.12 18.30 38.74
C VAL A 216 -24.68 18.50 40.18
N ALA A 217 -24.09 19.63 40.49
CA ALA A 217 -23.88 20.04 41.87
C ALA A 217 -25.24 20.21 42.51
N GLU A 218 -25.58 19.39 43.51
CA GLU A 218 -26.70 19.65 44.42
C GLU A 218 -26.34 20.91 45.23
N GLU A 219 -27.04 21.99 44.97
CA GLU A 219 -27.03 23.15 45.86
C GLU A 219 -27.68 22.70 47.17
N SER A 220 -26.86 22.54 48.22
CA SER A 220 -27.35 22.41 49.59
C SER A 220 -27.83 23.78 50.06
N GLU A 221 -29.13 23.95 50.11
CA GLU A 221 -29.76 25.02 50.91
C GLU A 221 -29.44 24.83 52.41
N HIS A 222 -28.82 25.86 52.97
CA HIS A 222 -28.92 26.18 54.43
C HIS A 222 -28.93 27.70 54.58
#